data_f0bf4429a60910e27faf11d88e056db5
#
_entry.id   f0bf4429a60910e27faf11d88e056db5
#
_cell.length_a   1.000
_cell.length_b   1.000
_cell.length_c   1.000
_cell.angle_alpha   90.00
_cell.angle_beta   90.00
_cell.angle_gamma   90.00
#
_symmetry.space_group_name_H-M   'P 1'
#
loop_
_entity.id
_entity.type
_entity.pdbx_description
1 polymer ?
#
loop_
_entity_poly.entity_id
_entity_poly.type
_entity_poly.pdbx_seq_one_letter_code
_entity_poly.pdbx_strand_id
1 'polypeptide(L)'
;MTDDTTRNGHGNARGGAPEGIAVSPPGRFRQPRVVLVLGGGGMRGFTHIGVIRACERLGLPIDEIVGTSMGSVIGALHASGRDSFELEEDVGELELKDYFKLNLLKFLVKGYRHASVYKGKTFHDFLGQRLPQKSFRELRKPFFCNALSLTSGAMRYFGLEGDESTSVADAVYASSCLPGIFEPLQLQGDALIDGGMAEALCLKVAHARRPDLIIAVDLSHKDHHRLTPYRASLPHILFQTYEIMGNAINEQNLHRYVTPNVVLLKPKVSHFSLLEAPDLKEIVRLGEREALEGLTTHPLTRYLCDPALVREVERSVHAPRDYVHLDVDMNLCIHCGVCAVTCATQGYAAVPVGDVVKKLHNYECTRDGACERNCPTKAIRLRNL
;
A
#
# COMPACT_ATOMS: atom_id res chain seq x y z
N MET A 1 -12.49 -40.64 83.32
CA MET A 1 -13.27 -41.87 83.55
C MET A 1 -13.68 -42.33 82.14
N THR A 2 -12.93 -43.28 81.74
CA THR A 2 -13.29 -44.63 81.22
C THR A 2 -13.84 -44.60 79.83
N ASP A 3 -13.08 -45.10 78.94
CA ASP A 3 -12.82 -46.48 78.50
C ASP A 3 -13.70 -46.74 77.26
N ASP A 4 -13.25 -47.15 76.21
CA ASP A 4 -12.46 -48.24 75.66
C ASP A 4 -13.24 -48.98 74.53
N THR A 5 -12.47 -49.51 73.66
CA THR A 5 -12.65 -50.66 72.78
C THR A 5 -13.09 -50.46 71.32
N THR A 6 -12.08 -50.48 70.47
CA THR A 6 -11.82 -51.45 69.37
C THR A 6 -13.02 -52.09 68.65
N ARG A 7 -13.06 -51.94 67.28
CA ARG A 7 -13.09 -53.14 66.38
C ARG A 7 -12.76 -52.82 64.95
N ASN A 8 -11.84 -53.57 64.45
CA ASN A 8 -11.46 -53.72 63.04
C ASN A 8 -12.65 -54.03 62.11
N GLY A 9 -12.65 -53.43 60.95
CA GLY A 9 -13.49 -53.84 59.84
C GLY A 9 -12.77 -53.58 58.52
N HIS A 10 -12.19 -54.66 57.95
CA HIS A 10 -11.66 -54.61 56.58
C HIS A 10 -12.79 -54.37 55.59
N GLY A 11 -12.74 -53.27 54.88
CA GLY A 11 -13.65 -52.93 53.77
C GLY A 11 -12.87 -52.65 52.51
N ASN A 12 -13.04 -53.55 51.52
CA ASN A 12 -12.51 -53.51 50.18
C ASN A 12 -12.57 -52.16 49.50
N ALA A 13 -11.44 -51.54 49.24
CA ALA A 13 -11.31 -50.43 48.31
C ALA A 13 -11.40 -50.96 46.85
N ARG A 14 -12.58 -50.79 46.22
CA ARG A 14 -12.69 -50.90 44.77
C ARG A 14 -12.08 -49.65 44.20
N GLY A 15 -10.99 -49.78 43.44
CA GLY A 15 -10.37 -48.70 42.68
C GLY A 15 -11.34 -48.13 41.67
N GLY A 16 -11.79 -46.89 41.91
CA GLY A 16 -12.41 -46.08 40.90
C GLY A 16 -11.37 -45.67 39.88
N ALA A 17 -11.62 -45.98 38.62
CA ALA A 17 -10.80 -45.48 37.50
C ALA A 17 -10.84 -43.93 37.55
N PRO A 18 -9.74 -43.23 37.24
CA PRO A 18 -9.73 -41.78 37.19
C PRO A 18 -10.72 -41.35 36.12
N GLU A 19 -11.68 -40.48 36.51
CA GLU A 19 -12.56 -39.82 35.59
C GLU A 19 -11.72 -39.15 34.49
N GLY A 20 -11.93 -39.56 33.24
CA GLY A 20 -11.28 -39.00 32.08
C GLY A 20 -11.52 -37.52 32.07
N ILE A 21 -10.44 -36.75 32.05
CA ILE A 21 -10.48 -35.29 31.77
C ILE A 21 -11.22 -35.17 30.43
N ALA A 22 -12.45 -34.65 30.49
CA ALA A 22 -13.23 -34.30 29.30
C ALA A 22 -12.44 -33.23 28.56
N VAL A 23 -11.68 -33.64 27.54
CA VAL A 23 -11.07 -32.70 26.62
C VAL A 23 -12.21 -32.04 25.89
N SER A 24 -12.50 -30.78 26.20
CA SER A 24 -13.44 -29.97 25.45
C SER A 24 -13.04 -30.01 23.99
N PRO A 25 -13.99 -30.20 23.05
CA PRO A 25 -13.67 -30.20 21.62
C PRO A 25 -12.91 -28.88 21.32
N PRO A 26 -11.87 -28.91 20.47
CA PRO A 26 -11.10 -27.72 20.14
C PRO A 26 -12.07 -26.64 19.70
N GLY A 27 -12.12 -25.55 20.46
CA GLY A 27 -13.00 -24.41 20.16
C GLY A 27 -12.78 -24.07 18.69
N ARG A 28 -13.86 -23.79 17.95
CA ARG A 28 -13.76 -23.30 16.58
C ARG A 28 -12.81 -22.13 16.61
N PHE A 29 -11.63 -22.28 16.02
CA PHE A 29 -10.68 -21.19 15.88
C PHE A 29 -11.43 -20.05 15.17
N ARG A 30 -11.64 -18.95 15.87
CA ARG A 30 -12.22 -17.76 15.28
C ARG A 30 -11.32 -17.34 14.13
N GLN A 31 -11.88 -17.14 12.96
CA GLN A 31 -11.10 -16.56 11.86
C GLN A 31 -10.56 -15.19 12.31
N PRO A 32 -9.29 -14.90 12.08
CA PRO A 32 -8.71 -13.62 12.45
C PRO A 32 -9.38 -12.50 11.67
N ARG A 33 -9.63 -11.40 12.34
CA ARG A 33 -10.15 -10.19 11.74
C ARG A 33 -9.02 -9.42 11.07
N VAL A 34 -9.12 -9.23 9.78
CA VAL A 34 -8.08 -8.64 8.93
C VAL A 34 -8.49 -7.25 8.46
N VAL A 35 -7.64 -6.27 8.70
CA VAL A 35 -7.79 -4.91 8.16
C VAL A 35 -6.76 -4.70 7.06
N LEU A 36 -7.23 -4.29 5.88
CA LEU A 36 -6.39 -3.88 4.75
C LEU A 36 -6.20 -2.36 4.77
N VAL A 37 -4.94 -1.91 4.84
CA VAL A 37 -4.58 -0.49 4.80
C VAL A 37 -3.91 -0.18 3.47
N LEU A 38 -4.53 0.70 2.69
CA LEU A 38 -4.09 1.12 1.36
C LEU A 38 -3.54 2.54 1.43
N GLY A 39 -2.24 2.69 1.25
CA GLY A 39 -1.56 3.97 1.34
C GLY A 39 -1.81 4.90 0.16
N GLY A 40 -1.51 6.18 0.36
CA GLY A 40 -1.47 7.18 -0.70
C GLY A 40 -0.31 6.94 -1.66
N GLY A 41 -0.42 7.41 -2.89
CA GLY A 41 0.64 7.23 -3.89
C GLY A 41 0.31 7.76 -5.29
N GLY A 42 -0.71 8.60 -5.44
CA GLY A 42 -1.14 9.10 -6.74
C GLY A 42 -1.42 7.95 -7.70
N MET A 43 -0.92 8.02 -8.94
CA MET A 43 -1.10 6.97 -9.97
C MET A 43 -0.46 5.63 -9.61
N ARG A 44 0.56 5.62 -8.73
CA ARG A 44 1.12 4.39 -8.16
C ARG A 44 0.08 3.59 -7.39
N GLY A 45 -0.99 4.23 -6.90
CA GLY A 45 -2.08 3.60 -6.15
C GLY A 45 -2.86 2.55 -6.94
N PHE A 46 -2.76 2.49 -8.26
CA PHE A 46 -3.34 1.39 -9.05
C PHE A 46 -2.71 0.02 -8.73
N THR A 47 -1.54 0.01 -8.11
CA THR A 47 -0.92 -1.19 -7.52
C THR A 47 -1.84 -1.89 -6.52
N HIS A 48 -2.68 -1.13 -5.79
CA HIS A 48 -3.62 -1.68 -4.81
C HIS A 48 -4.63 -2.64 -5.42
N ILE A 49 -5.00 -2.47 -6.69
CA ILE A 49 -5.87 -3.42 -7.42
C ILE A 49 -5.20 -4.79 -7.48
N GLY A 50 -3.90 -4.82 -7.81
CA GLY A 50 -3.13 -6.05 -7.84
C GLY A 50 -2.99 -6.69 -6.45
N VAL A 51 -2.83 -5.89 -5.39
CA VAL A 51 -2.78 -6.39 -4.01
C VAL A 51 -4.12 -7.02 -3.61
N ILE A 52 -5.25 -6.37 -3.92
CA ILE A 52 -6.59 -6.91 -3.68
C ILE A 52 -6.76 -8.23 -4.45
N ARG A 53 -6.33 -8.28 -5.72
CA ARG A 53 -6.35 -9.51 -6.54
C ARG A 53 -5.55 -10.65 -5.91
N ALA A 54 -4.39 -10.35 -5.35
CA ALA A 54 -3.58 -11.33 -4.64
C ALA A 54 -4.31 -11.86 -3.40
N CYS A 55 -4.95 -10.99 -2.62
CA CYS A 55 -5.76 -11.40 -1.47
C CYS A 55 -6.93 -12.30 -1.90
N GLU A 56 -7.67 -11.92 -2.96
CA GLU A 56 -8.77 -12.71 -3.52
C GLU A 56 -8.29 -14.10 -3.99
N ARG A 57 -7.20 -14.15 -4.76
CA ARG A 57 -6.61 -15.40 -5.23
C ARG A 57 -6.14 -16.32 -4.11
N LEU A 58 -5.61 -15.76 -3.03
CA LEU A 58 -5.14 -16.52 -1.88
C LEU A 58 -6.26 -16.90 -0.90
N GLY A 59 -7.50 -16.47 -1.16
CA GLY A 59 -8.63 -16.68 -0.27
C GLY A 59 -8.47 -15.96 1.08
N LEU A 60 -7.65 -14.90 1.12
CA LEU A 60 -7.32 -14.17 2.32
C LEU A 60 -8.48 -13.20 2.66
N PRO A 61 -9.12 -13.34 3.84
CA PRO A 61 -10.25 -12.51 4.19
C PRO A 61 -9.81 -11.04 4.39
N ILE A 62 -10.60 -10.11 3.89
CA ILE A 62 -10.49 -8.68 4.18
C ILE A 62 -11.79 -8.28 4.83
N ASP A 63 -11.75 -7.97 6.14
CA ASP A 63 -12.94 -7.61 6.90
C ASP A 63 -13.22 -6.11 6.88
N GLU A 64 -12.18 -5.29 6.93
CA GLU A 64 -12.28 -3.83 6.92
C GLU A 64 -11.16 -3.21 6.04
N ILE A 65 -11.40 -2.02 5.55
CA ILE A 65 -10.48 -1.31 4.66
C ILE A 65 -10.24 0.10 5.18
N VAL A 66 -8.98 0.52 5.19
CA VAL A 66 -8.56 1.90 5.48
C VAL A 66 -7.78 2.42 4.29
N GLY A 67 -8.17 3.54 3.73
CA GLY A 67 -7.55 4.10 2.53
C GLY A 67 -7.12 5.56 2.70
N THR A 68 -6.03 5.94 2.02
CA THR A 68 -5.56 7.32 1.91
C THR A 68 -5.35 7.67 0.44
N SER A 69 -5.80 8.84 -0.01
CA SER A 69 -5.60 9.32 -1.39
C SER A 69 -6.10 8.29 -2.42
N MET A 70 -5.29 7.89 -3.39
CA MET A 70 -5.67 6.84 -4.36
C MET A 70 -6.01 5.51 -3.66
N GLY A 71 -5.38 5.21 -2.50
CA GLY A 71 -5.77 4.06 -1.68
C GLY A 71 -7.20 4.17 -1.15
N SER A 72 -7.71 5.40 -0.91
CA SER A 72 -9.11 5.60 -0.55
C SER A 72 -10.06 5.37 -1.72
N VAL A 73 -9.66 5.75 -2.94
CA VAL A 73 -10.45 5.50 -4.16
C VAL A 73 -10.62 4.00 -4.39
N ILE A 74 -9.51 3.27 -4.47
CA ILE A 74 -9.53 1.83 -4.70
C ILE A 74 -10.21 1.09 -3.54
N GLY A 75 -9.91 1.50 -2.29
CA GLY A 75 -10.49 0.90 -1.09
C GLY A 75 -12.00 1.07 -1.00
N ALA A 76 -12.53 2.27 -1.30
CA ALA A 76 -13.97 2.54 -1.28
C ALA A 76 -14.71 1.76 -2.38
N LEU A 77 -14.14 1.70 -3.59
CA LEU A 77 -14.70 0.91 -4.69
C LEU A 77 -14.74 -0.59 -4.31
N HIS A 78 -13.69 -1.14 -3.71
CA HIS A 78 -13.71 -2.51 -3.21
C HIS A 78 -14.70 -2.70 -2.06
N ALA A 79 -14.75 -1.76 -1.12
CA ALA A 79 -15.71 -1.80 -0.01
C ALA A 79 -17.18 -1.73 -0.48
N SER A 80 -17.44 -1.09 -1.63
CA SER A 80 -18.78 -1.07 -2.24
C SER A 80 -19.18 -2.41 -2.87
N GLY A 81 -18.23 -3.35 -3.00
CA GLY A 81 -18.45 -4.73 -3.44
C GLY A 81 -17.85 -5.11 -4.77
N ARG A 82 -16.99 -4.26 -5.36
CA ARG A 82 -16.28 -4.56 -6.60
C ARG A 82 -15.13 -5.51 -6.34
N ASP A 83 -14.98 -6.50 -7.18
CA ASP A 83 -13.79 -7.35 -7.21
C ASP A 83 -12.62 -6.65 -7.94
N SER A 84 -11.45 -7.29 -7.94
CA SER A 84 -10.24 -6.71 -8.52
C SER A 84 -10.30 -6.53 -10.05
N PHE A 85 -11.13 -7.29 -10.76
CA PHE A 85 -11.31 -7.15 -12.21
C PHE A 85 -12.24 -5.98 -12.52
N GLU A 86 -13.34 -5.85 -11.78
CA GLU A 86 -14.26 -4.71 -11.86
C GLU A 86 -13.54 -3.40 -11.49
N LEU A 87 -12.63 -3.43 -10.50
CA LEU A 87 -11.77 -2.28 -10.15
C LEU A 87 -10.85 -1.88 -11.30
N GLU A 88 -10.22 -2.85 -11.98
CA GLU A 88 -9.36 -2.58 -13.14
C GLU A 88 -10.15 -1.97 -14.30
N GLU A 89 -11.39 -2.44 -14.54
CA GLU A 89 -12.29 -1.90 -15.55
C GLU A 89 -12.72 -0.47 -15.20
N ASP A 90 -13.24 -0.24 -13.98
CA ASP A 90 -13.68 1.07 -13.50
C ASP A 90 -12.58 2.13 -13.61
N VAL A 91 -11.33 1.75 -13.25
CA VAL A 91 -10.18 2.66 -13.33
C VAL A 91 -9.68 2.81 -14.77
N GLY A 92 -9.81 1.77 -15.60
CA GLY A 92 -9.47 1.81 -17.02
C GLY A 92 -10.34 2.79 -17.81
N GLU A 93 -11.60 2.96 -17.42
CA GLU A 93 -12.51 3.96 -17.98
C GLU A 93 -12.19 5.40 -17.51
N LEU A 94 -11.41 5.54 -16.43
CA LEU A 94 -10.79 6.80 -16.09
C LEU A 94 -9.83 7.19 -17.23
N GLU A 95 -10.32 7.85 -18.25
CA GLU A 95 -9.47 8.58 -19.19
C GLU A 95 -8.73 9.68 -18.43
N LEU A 96 -7.69 9.27 -17.69
CA LEU A 96 -6.87 10.15 -16.86
C LEU A 96 -6.39 11.39 -17.63
N LYS A 97 -6.28 11.29 -18.96
CA LYS A 97 -6.00 12.42 -19.85
C LYS A 97 -7.06 13.52 -19.78
N ASP A 98 -8.31 13.20 -19.48
CA ASP A 98 -9.39 14.18 -19.37
C ASP A 98 -9.46 14.83 -18.00
N TYR A 99 -9.05 14.12 -16.96
CA TYR A 99 -8.97 14.64 -15.59
C TYR A 99 -7.72 15.49 -15.38
N PHE A 100 -6.63 15.18 -16.08
CA PHE A 100 -5.36 15.92 -16.04
C PHE A 100 -5.16 16.84 -17.25
N LYS A 101 -6.21 17.18 -18.01
CA LYS A 101 -6.13 18.27 -19.00
C LYS A 101 -5.93 19.58 -18.28
N LEU A 102 -4.69 20.05 -18.35
CA LEU A 102 -4.30 21.39 -17.91
C LEU A 102 -5.26 22.44 -18.45
N ASN A 103 -5.92 23.17 -17.57
CA ASN A 103 -6.72 24.32 -17.92
C ASN A 103 -5.78 25.53 -18.15
N LEU A 104 -4.79 25.34 -19.06
CA LEU A 104 -3.77 26.36 -19.37
C LEU A 104 -4.40 27.70 -19.74
N LEU A 105 -5.56 27.68 -20.43
CA LEU A 105 -6.27 28.88 -20.80
C LEU A 105 -6.82 29.67 -19.59
N LYS A 106 -7.31 28.93 -18.57
CA LYS A 106 -7.78 29.60 -17.33
C LYS A 106 -6.63 30.10 -16.48
N PHE A 107 -5.50 29.39 -16.48
CA PHE A 107 -4.29 29.82 -15.79
C PHE A 107 -3.71 31.10 -16.43
N LEU A 108 -3.74 31.21 -17.77
CA LEU A 108 -3.28 32.39 -18.50
C LEU A 108 -4.23 33.60 -18.34
N VAL A 109 -5.57 33.37 -18.22
CA VAL A 109 -6.56 34.45 -18.17
C VAL A 109 -6.83 34.95 -16.75
N LYS A 110 -6.80 34.06 -15.73
CA LYS A 110 -7.18 34.38 -14.34
C LYS A 110 -6.01 34.38 -13.35
N GLY A 111 -4.79 34.07 -13.80
CA GLY A 111 -3.58 34.08 -12.99
C GLY A 111 -3.63 33.09 -11.82
N TYR A 112 -2.71 33.25 -10.87
CA TYR A 112 -2.53 32.37 -9.67
C TYR A 112 -3.63 32.53 -8.60
N ARG A 113 -4.73 33.23 -8.89
CA ARG A 113 -5.89 33.36 -7.99
C ARG A 113 -6.78 32.10 -7.93
N HIS A 114 -6.55 31.11 -8.80
CA HIS A 114 -7.27 29.84 -8.72
C HIS A 114 -6.44 28.80 -7.97
N ALA A 115 -7.08 28.14 -7.01
CA ALA A 115 -6.46 27.16 -6.13
C ALA A 115 -6.10 25.82 -6.81
N SER A 116 -6.46 25.64 -8.11
CA SER A 116 -6.25 24.37 -8.81
C SER A 116 -5.97 24.51 -10.29
N VAL A 117 -5.18 23.57 -10.81
CA VAL A 117 -4.84 23.46 -12.23
C VAL A 117 -5.88 22.62 -12.99
N TYR A 118 -6.59 21.71 -12.31
CA TYR A 118 -7.52 20.75 -12.89
C TYR A 118 -8.96 20.96 -12.41
N LYS A 119 -9.92 20.44 -13.17
CA LYS A 119 -11.33 20.46 -12.79
C LYS A 119 -11.61 19.37 -11.75
N GLY A 120 -11.47 19.68 -10.47
CA GLY A 120 -11.85 18.79 -9.37
C GLY A 120 -13.28 18.24 -9.49
N LYS A 121 -14.20 19.04 -10.06
CA LYS A 121 -15.59 18.64 -10.29
C LYS A 121 -15.71 17.36 -11.13
N THR A 122 -14.93 17.22 -12.21
CA THR A 122 -15.02 16.02 -13.07
C THR A 122 -14.63 14.76 -12.32
N PHE A 123 -13.59 14.83 -11.50
CA PHE A 123 -13.17 13.71 -10.66
C PHE A 123 -14.20 13.41 -9.55
N HIS A 124 -14.76 14.44 -8.93
CA HIS A 124 -15.81 14.29 -7.93
C HIS A 124 -17.09 13.68 -8.53
N ASP A 125 -17.50 14.14 -9.73
CA ASP A 125 -18.65 13.62 -10.47
C ASP A 125 -18.44 12.12 -10.81
N PHE A 126 -17.22 11.74 -11.21
CA PHE A 126 -16.86 10.32 -11.43
C PHE A 126 -17.02 9.51 -10.15
N LEU A 127 -16.46 9.98 -9.03
CA LEU A 127 -16.60 9.30 -7.73
C LEU A 127 -18.07 9.16 -7.35
N GLY A 128 -18.90 10.21 -7.55
CA GLY A 128 -20.32 10.18 -7.27
C GLY A 128 -21.10 9.15 -8.11
N GLN A 129 -20.68 8.91 -9.36
CA GLN A 129 -21.26 7.88 -10.22
C GLN A 129 -20.87 6.46 -9.79
N ARG A 130 -19.62 6.27 -9.38
CA ARG A 130 -19.08 4.95 -9.00
C ARG A 130 -19.34 4.59 -7.53
N LEU A 131 -19.54 5.58 -6.67
CA LEU A 131 -19.81 5.45 -5.24
C LEU A 131 -21.13 6.15 -4.89
N PRO A 132 -22.28 5.58 -5.30
CA PRO A 132 -23.57 6.22 -5.07
C PRO A 132 -24.03 6.18 -3.60
N GLN A 133 -23.28 5.50 -2.72
CA GLN A 133 -23.58 5.38 -1.31
C GLN A 133 -23.52 6.73 -0.61
N LYS A 134 -24.61 7.13 0.02
CA LYS A 134 -24.72 8.37 0.81
C LYS A 134 -24.12 8.23 2.20
N SER A 135 -23.94 7.00 2.68
CA SER A 135 -23.42 6.70 4.00
C SER A 135 -22.40 5.55 3.92
N PHE A 136 -21.41 5.58 4.78
CA PHE A 136 -20.43 4.49 4.95
C PHE A 136 -21.08 3.16 5.38
N ARG A 137 -22.27 3.22 6.02
CA ARG A 137 -23.03 2.04 6.43
C ARG A 137 -23.65 1.27 5.26
N GLU A 138 -23.78 1.89 4.10
CA GLU A 138 -24.32 1.26 2.89
C GLU A 138 -23.24 0.45 2.13
N LEU A 139 -21.99 0.56 2.53
CA LEU A 139 -20.89 -0.21 1.95
C LEU A 139 -20.97 -1.68 2.41
N ARG A 140 -20.54 -2.61 1.54
CA ARG A 140 -20.53 -4.05 1.86
C ARG A 140 -19.49 -4.41 2.91
N LYS A 141 -18.40 -3.63 2.98
CA LYS A 141 -17.35 -3.76 4.01
C LYS A 141 -17.17 -2.42 4.74
N PRO A 142 -16.87 -2.42 6.04
CA PRO A 142 -16.46 -1.21 6.74
C PRO A 142 -15.27 -0.57 6.05
N PHE A 143 -15.39 0.71 5.77
CA PHE A 143 -14.37 1.50 5.08
C PHE A 143 -14.10 2.80 5.85
N PHE A 144 -12.84 3.22 5.84
CA PHE A 144 -12.38 4.42 6.52
C PHE A 144 -11.38 5.15 5.61
N CYS A 145 -11.40 6.47 5.63
CA CYS A 145 -10.38 7.28 4.97
C CYS A 145 -10.07 8.54 5.76
N ASN A 146 -9.02 9.25 5.36
CA ASN A 146 -8.55 10.44 6.04
C ASN A 146 -8.39 11.62 5.06
N ALA A 147 -8.55 12.83 5.58
CA ALA A 147 -8.21 14.07 4.89
C ALA A 147 -7.55 15.04 5.87
N LEU A 148 -6.87 16.06 5.35
CA LEU A 148 -6.23 17.10 6.15
C LEU A 148 -7.05 18.40 6.04
N SER A 149 -7.40 18.98 7.19
CA SER A 149 -8.03 20.31 7.26
C SER A 149 -6.99 21.41 7.03
N LEU A 150 -7.21 22.25 6.03
CA LEU A 150 -6.41 23.46 5.84
C LEU A 150 -6.72 24.55 6.86
N THR A 151 -7.91 24.51 7.45
CA THR A 151 -8.35 25.50 8.41
C THR A 151 -7.69 25.30 9.77
N SER A 152 -7.64 24.04 10.24
CA SER A 152 -7.14 23.71 11.57
C SER A 152 -5.77 23.02 11.58
N GLY A 153 -5.31 22.51 10.46
CA GLY A 153 -4.13 21.64 10.37
C GLY A 153 -4.34 20.23 10.95
N ALA A 154 -5.58 19.91 11.34
CA ALA A 154 -5.90 18.62 11.96
C ALA A 154 -6.29 17.57 10.90
N MET A 155 -5.98 16.29 11.20
CA MET A 155 -6.49 15.16 10.42
C MET A 155 -7.96 14.96 10.71
N ARG A 156 -8.75 14.80 9.66
CA ARG A 156 -10.15 14.37 9.69
C ARG A 156 -10.24 12.93 9.19
N TYR A 157 -10.93 12.09 9.95
CA TYR A 157 -11.15 10.69 9.62
C TYR A 157 -12.62 10.46 9.33
N PHE A 158 -12.91 9.78 8.22
CA PHE A 158 -14.26 9.46 7.77
C PHE A 158 -14.56 7.97 7.95
N GLY A 159 -15.84 7.65 8.10
CA GLY A 159 -16.32 6.28 8.31
C GLY A 159 -16.31 5.83 9.77
N LEU A 160 -15.77 6.63 10.69
CA LEU A 160 -15.86 6.39 12.13
C LEU A 160 -17.26 6.78 12.65
N GLU A 161 -17.64 6.22 13.79
CA GLU A 161 -18.90 6.55 14.44
C GLU A 161 -19.01 8.07 14.67
N GLY A 162 -20.17 8.64 14.29
CA GLY A 162 -20.46 10.07 14.45
C GLY A 162 -20.28 10.94 13.20
N ASP A 163 -19.72 10.44 12.09
CA ASP A 163 -19.66 11.17 10.81
C ASP A 163 -20.61 10.57 9.77
N GLU A 164 -21.91 10.59 10.05
CA GLU A 164 -22.95 10.02 9.19
C GLU A 164 -23.42 10.99 8.09
N SER A 165 -23.00 12.26 8.15
CA SER A 165 -23.47 13.32 7.25
C SER A 165 -22.66 13.46 5.96
N THR A 166 -21.48 12.84 5.89
CA THR A 166 -20.59 12.94 4.73
C THR A 166 -20.80 11.75 3.80
N SER A 167 -21.05 12.01 2.51
CA SER A 167 -21.13 10.94 1.52
C SER A 167 -19.78 10.24 1.33
N VAL A 168 -19.79 8.97 0.91
CA VAL A 168 -18.55 8.24 0.63
C VAL A 168 -17.76 8.93 -0.47
N ALA A 169 -18.43 9.42 -1.53
CA ALA A 169 -17.78 10.12 -2.62
C ALA A 169 -17.09 11.43 -2.17
N ASP A 170 -17.75 12.22 -1.30
CA ASP A 170 -17.16 13.45 -0.76
C ASP A 170 -15.92 13.16 0.10
N ALA A 171 -16.00 12.14 0.96
CA ALA A 171 -14.90 11.75 1.82
C ALA A 171 -13.69 11.23 1.01
N VAL A 172 -13.94 10.42 -0.02
CA VAL A 172 -12.91 9.90 -0.93
C VAL A 172 -12.31 11.02 -1.77
N TYR A 173 -13.14 11.96 -2.25
CA TYR A 173 -12.64 13.15 -2.94
C TYR A 173 -11.74 13.99 -2.02
N ALA A 174 -12.18 14.27 -0.79
CA ALA A 174 -11.36 14.99 0.19
C ALA A 174 -10.01 14.29 0.44
N SER A 175 -10.05 12.97 0.59
CA SER A 175 -8.86 12.14 0.82
C SER A 175 -7.86 12.18 -0.34
N SER A 176 -8.34 12.39 -1.57
CA SER A 176 -7.53 12.37 -2.79
C SER A 176 -7.37 13.76 -3.45
N CYS A 177 -7.79 14.81 -2.76
CA CYS A 177 -7.73 16.19 -3.23
C CYS A 177 -6.33 16.77 -3.08
N LEU A 178 -5.42 16.37 -3.99
CA LEU A 178 -4.01 16.77 -3.95
C LEU A 178 -3.85 18.28 -4.16
N PRO A 179 -3.18 19.02 -3.23
CA PRO A 179 -3.00 20.45 -3.31
C PRO A 179 -2.33 20.90 -4.61
N GLY A 180 -2.85 21.95 -5.23
CA GLY A 180 -2.37 22.47 -6.50
C GLY A 180 -2.86 21.67 -7.72
N ILE A 181 -3.36 20.44 -7.54
CA ILE A 181 -3.96 19.62 -8.59
C ILE A 181 -5.48 19.78 -8.58
N PHE A 182 -6.13 19.51 -7.46
CA PHE A 182 -7.58 19.62 -7.29
C PHE A 182 -7.98 20.74 -6.33
N GLU A 183 -9.21 21.23 -6.48
CA GLU A 183 -9.78 22.20 -5.54
C GLU A 183 -10.07 21.52 -4.20
N PRO A 184 -9.71 22.16 -3.05
CA PRO A 184 -10.05 21.64 -1.74
C PRO A 184 -11.56 21.44 -1.59
N LEU A 185 -11.97 20.32 -0.99
CA LEU A 185 -13.38 20.10 -0.69
C LEU A 185 -13.83 21.04 0.43
N GLN A 186 -14.86 21.85 0.14
CA GLN A 186 -15.52 22.66 1.16
C GLN A 186 -16.59 21.82 1.86
N LEU A 187 -16.38 21.50 3.12
CA LEU A 187 -17.28 20.65 3.89
C LEU A 187 -17.47 21.21 5.30
N GLN A 188 -18.71 21.55 5.67
CA GLN A 188 -19.08 22.05 7.01
C GLN A 188 -18.22 23.25 7.49
N GLY A 189 -17.86 24.15 6.56
CA GLY A 189 -17.06 25.34 6.88
C GLY A 189 -15.55 25.09 6.93
N ASP A 190 -15.10 23.90 6.61
CA ASP A 190 -13.70 23.51 6.52
C ASP A 190 -13.27 23.29 5.06
N ALA A 191 -12.00 23.53 4.77
CA ALA A 191 -11.37 23.23 3.48
C ALA A 191 -10.48 22.01 3.62
N LEU A 192 -10.85 20.90 2.98
CA LEU A 192 -10.19 19.60 3.12
C LEU A 192 -9.32 19.30 1.90
N ILE A 193 -8.15 18.74 2.17
CA ILE A 193 -7.17 18.27 1.17
C ILE A 193 -6.73 16.85 1.47
N ASP A 194 -5.95 16.27 0.55
CA ASP A 194 -5.39 14.93 0.63
C ASP A 194 -4.72 14.64 1.99
N GLY A 195 -5.20 13.58 2.65
CA GLY A 195 -4.69 13.15 3.95
C GLY A 195 -3.26 12.64 3.91
N GLY A 196 -2.79 12.21 2.74
CA GLY A 196 -1.43 11.74 2.53
C GLY A 196 -0.34 12.78 2.81
N MET A 197 -0.72 14.07 2.88
CA MET A 197 0.17 15.15 3.32
C MET A 197 0.74 14.94 4.73
N ALA A 198 -0.04 14.33 5.63
CA ALA A 198 0.34 14.15 7.02
C ALA A 198 0.31 12.67 7.45
N GLU A 199 -0.51 11.84 6.82
CA GLU A 199 -0.64 10.42 7.15
C GLU A 199 -0.93 9.61 5.87
N ALA A 200 0.13 9.34 5.10
CA ALA A 200 0.02 8.62 3.83
C ALA A 200 -0.40 7.15 4.00
N LEU A 201 -0.10 6.54 5.15
CA LEU A 201 -0.53 5.18 5.52
C LEU A 201 -1.24 5.23 6.88
N CYS A 202 -2.58 5.20 6.84
CA CYS A 202 -3.43 5.46 8.00
C CYS A 202 -3.50 4.27 8.98
N LEU A 203 -2.35 3.87 9.55
CA LEU A 203 -2.24 2.77 10.50
C LEU A 203 -2.92 3.06 11.84
N LYS A 204 -2.99 4.35 12.24
CA LYS A 204 -3.63 4.76 13.49
C LYS A 204 -5.09 4.33 13.55
N VAL A 205 -5.85 4.54 12.48
CA VAL A 205 -7.25 4.10 12.40
C VAL A 205 -7.34 2.58 12.40
N ALA A 206 -6.48 1.90 11.62
CA ALA A 206 -6.46 0.44 11.61
C ALA A 206 -6.24 -0.16 13.00
N HIS A 207 -5.29 0.36 13.78
CA HIS A 207 -5.07 -0.08 15.17
C HIS A 207 -6.26 0.23 16.11
N ALA A 208 -6.91 1.37 15.92
CA ALA A 208 -8.10 1.71 16.71
C ALA A 208 -9.24 0.69 16.50
N ARG A 209 -9.27 0.01 15.37
CA ARG A 209 -10.23 -1.07 15.07
C ARG A 209 -9.92 -2.38 15.79
N ARG A 210 -8.75 -2.51 16.45
CA ARG A 210 -8.28 -3.70 17.19
C ARG A 210 -8.37 -4.99 16.36
N PRO A 211 -7.77 -5.05 15.15
CA PRO A 211 -7.75 -6.27 14.33
C PRO A 211 -6.76 -7.29 14.89
N ASP A 212 -6.95 -8.55 14.50
CA ASP A 212 -5.97 -9.59 14.75
C ASP A 212 -4.75 -9.45 13.82
N LEU A 213 -4.98 -8.95 12.58
CA LEU A 213 -3.97 -8.73 11.56
C LEU A 213 -4.24 -7.45 10.76
N ILE A 214 -3.18 -6.71 10.49
CA ILE A 214 -3.19 -5.58 9.56
C ILE A 214 -2.30 -5.94 8.37
N ILE A 215 -2.84 -5.84 7.15
CA ILE A 215 -2.07 -5.88 5.91
C ILE A 215 -1.97 -4.45 5.42
N ALA A 216 -0.77 -3.88 5.44
CA ALA A 216 -0.55 -2.49 5.08
C ALA A 216 0.27 -2.39 3.78
N VAL A 217 -0.20 -1.60 2.83
CA VAL A 217 0.45 -1.40 1.53
C VAL A 217 1.01 0.01 1.48
N ASP A 218 2.33 0.11 1.61
CA ASP A 218 3.07 1.36 1.59
C ASP A 218 3.69 1.60 0.21
N LEU A 219 3.28 2.66 -0.45
CA LEU A 219 3.78 3.07 -1.77
C LEU A 219 4.83 4.18 -1.69
N SER A 220 5.25 4.57 -0.48
CA SER A 220 6.32 5.54 -0.29
C SER A 220 7.68 4.94 -0.66
N HIS A 221 8.53 5.75 -1.25
CA HIS A 221 9.87 5.33 -1.67
C HIS A 221 10.90 6.39 -1.30
N LYS A 222 12.11 5.92 -0.94
CA LYS A 222 13.25 6.82 -0.67
C LYS A 222 13.92 7.33 -1.95
N ASP A 223 13.67 6.68 -3.07
CA ASP A 223 14.27 7.01 -4.36
C ASP A 223 13.52 8.17 -5.00
N HIS A 224 13.92 9.37 -4.67
CA HIS A 224 13.41 10.56 -5.32
C HIS A 224 13.99 10.65 -6.73
N HIS A 225 13.14 10.77 -7.75
CA HIS A 225 13.60 11.12 -9.09
C HIS A 225 14.37 12.44 -8.98
N ARG A 226 15.68 12.40 -9.22
CA ARG A 226 16.53 13.57 -9.13
C ARG A 226 16.07 14.59 -10.16
N LEU A 227 15.42 15.67 -9.70
CA LEU A 227 15.20 16.84 -10.54
C LEU A 227 16.56 17.36 -10.97
N THR A 228 16.77 17.49 -12.27
CA THR A 228 17.90 18.28 -12.76
C THR A 228 17.60 19.74 -12.43
N PRO A 229 18.41 20.42 -11.58
CA PRO A 229 18.07 21.73 -11.03
C PRO A 229 17.74 22.79 -12.08
N TYR A 230 18.29 22.67 -13.28
CA TYR A 230 18.15 23.63 -14.37
C TYR A 230 16.84 23.55 -15.20
N ARG A 231 15.98 22.54 -14.96
CA ARG A 231 14.71 22.35 -15.70
C ARG A 231 13.49 22.23 -14.82
N ALA A 232 13.62 22.42 -13.51
CA ALA A 232 12.50 22.29 -12.58
C ALA A 232 11.58 23.52 -12.66
N SER A 233 10.37 23.33 -13.13
CA SER A 233 9.30 24.34 -12.99
C SER A 233 8.82 24.42 -11.54
N LEU A 234 8.27 25.58 -11.13
CA LEU A 234 7.74 25.76 -9.78
C LEU A 234 6.76 24.63 -9.35
N PRO A 235 5.81 24.18 -10.18
CA PRO A 235 4.96 23.05 -9.81
C PRO A 235 5.73 21.76 -9.51
N HIS A 236 6.76 21.45 -10.29
CA HIS A 236 7.61 20.28 -10.02
C HIS A 236 8.35 20.37 -8.69
N ILE A 237 8.88 21.57 -8.37
CA ILE A 237 9.58 21.79 -7.09
C ILE A 237 8.61 21.61 -5.92
N LEU A 238 7.44 22.24 -5.98
CA LEU A 238 6.44 22.13 -4.93
C LEU A 238 5.99 20.68 -4.73
N PHE A 239 5.78 19.95 -5.82
CA PHE A 239 5.35 18.57 -5.78
C PHE A 239 6.45 17.64 -5.21
N GLN A 240 7.70 17.85 -5.64
CA GLN A 240 8.83 17.12 -5.10
C GLN A 240 9.04 17.39 -3.60
N THR A 241 8.84 18.65 -3.18
CA THR A 241 8.89 19.03 -1.76
C THR A 241 7.81 18.28 -0.97
N TYR A 242 6.60 18.21 -1.53
CA TYR A 242 5.49 17.43 -0.96
C TYR A 242 5.87 15.96 -0.78
N GLU A 243 6.43 15.30 -1.80
CA GLU A 243 6.86 13.91 -1.70
C GLU A 243 7.92 13.69 -0.61
N ILE A 244 8.94 14.56 -0.58
CA ILE A 244 10.03 14.45 0.40
C ILE A 244 9.49 14.59 1.82
N MET A 245 8.66 15.60 2.08
CA MET A 245 8.07 15.82 3.41
C MET A 245 7.11 14.68 3.79
N GLY A 246 6.23 14.29 2.89
CA GLY A 246 5.28 13.20 3.11
C GLY A 246 5.99 11.88 3.41
N ASN A 247 7.05 11.54 2.67
CA ASN A 247 7.84 10.34 2.92
C ASN A 247 8.57 10.37 4.27
N ALA A 248 9.10 11.53 4.68
CA ALA A 248 9.75 11.68 5.99
C ALA A 248 8.76 11.49 7.15
N ILE A 249 7.57 12.07 7.03
CA ILE A 249 6.49 11.89 8.03
C ILE A 249 6.01 10.44 8.03
N ASN A 250 5.82 9.84 6.85
CA ASN A 250 5.39 8.44 6.75
C ASN A 250 6.41 7.48 7.39
N GLU A 251 7.70 7.72 7.23
CA GLU A 251 8.75 6.92 7.87
C GLU A 251 8.64 6.97 9.41
N GLN A 252 8.42 8.14 9.98
CA GLN A 252 8.17 8.28 11.42
C GLN A 252 6.90 7.55 11.87
N ASN A 253 5.83 7.62 11.09
CA ASN A 253 4.58 6.91 11.37
C ASN A 253 4.78 5.38 11.30
N LEU A 254 5.55 4.88 10.33
CA LEU A 254 5.89 3.45 10.23
C LEU A 254 6.62 2.97 11.48
N HIS A 255 7.64 3.70 11.93
CA HIS A 255 8.37 3.35 13.17
C HIS A 255 7.45 3.29 14.39
N ARG A 256 6.41 4.11 14.43
CA ARG A 256 5.48 4.18 15.54
C ARG A 256 4.40 3.09 15.51
N TYR A 257 3.90 2.76 14.33
CA TYR A 257 2.68 1.96 14.17
C TYR A 257 2.89 0.58 13.53
N VAL A 258 4.08 0.26 13.02
CA VAL A 258 4.37 -1.11 12.57
C VAL A 258 4.68 -1.97 13.79
N THR A 259 3.66 -2.71 14.22
CA THR A 259 3.68 -3.64 15.37
C THR A 259 3.73 -5.09 14.86
N PRO A 260 3.96 -6.10 15.73
CA PRO A 260 4.09 -7.50 15.30
C PRO A 260 2.90 -8.07 14.54
N ASN A 261 1.70 -7.48 14.65
CA ASN A 261 0.53 -7.89 13.89
C ASN A 261 0.33 -7.11 12.57
N VAL A 262 1.33 -6.36 12.12
CA VAL A 262 1.30 -5.63 10.86
C VAL A 262 2.18 -6.33 9.83
N VAL A 263 1.59 -6.75 8.73
CA VAL A 263 2.30 -7.22 7.53
C VAL A 263 2.42 -6.03 6.57
N LEU A 264 3.64 -5.51 6.44
CA LEU A 264 3.92 -4.35 5.60
C LEU A 264 4.40 -4.78 4.23
N LEU A 265 3.57 -4.53 3.21
CA LEU A 265 3.91 -4.72 1.80
C LEU A 265 4.44 -3.40 1.22
N LYS A 266 5.58 -3.44 0.55
CA LYS A 266 6.21 -2.29 -0.14
C LYS A 266 6.48 -2.61 -1.60
N PRO A 267 5.46 -2.59 -2.46
CA PRO A 267 5.63 -2.83 -3.89
C PRO A 267 6.65 -1.86 -4.52
N LYS A 268 7.49 -2.37 -5.40
CA LYS A 268 8.60 -1.61 -6.03
C LYS A 268 8.08 -0.72 -7.17
N VAL A 269 7.32 0.29 -6.85
CA VAL A 269 6.64 1.20 -7.80
C VAL A 269 7.33 2.55 -7.98
N SER A 270 8.55 2.73 -7.48
CA SER A 270 9.29 4.01 -7.53
C SER A 270 9.53 4.54 -8.96
N HIS A 271 9.59 3.64 -9.94
CA HIS A 271 9.80 3.99 -11.35
C HIS A 271 8.54 4.54 -12.04
N PHE A 272 7.36 4.37 -11.46
CA PHE A 272 6.14 5.00 -11.97
C PHE A 272 6.00 6.44 -11.45
N SER A 273 5.48 7.30 -12.32
CA SER A 273 5.16 8.69 -11.93
C SER A 273 3.97 8.73 -10.95
N LEU A 274 3.97 9.73 -10.08
CA LEU A 274 2.80 10.00 -9.22
C LEU A 274 1.64 10.65 -9.98
N LEU A 275 1.94 11.37 -11.07
CA LEU A 275 0.98 12.19 -11.79
C LEU A 275 0.65 11.66 -13.18
N GLU A 276 1.55 10.89 -13.79
CA GLU A 276 1.35 10.34 -15.13
C GLU A 276 0.73 8.95 -15.03
N ALA A 277 -0.27 8.72 -15.87
CA ALA A 277 -0.92 7.41 -15.94
C ALA A 277 0.08 6.33 -16.38
N PRO A 278 0.32 5.31 -15.57
CA PRO A 278 1.13 4.15 -15.96
C PRO A 278 0.35 3.27 -16.95
N ASP A 279 1.04 2.29 -17.54
CA ASP A 279 0.34 1.13 -18.10
C ASP A 279 -0.40 0.42 -16.96
N LEU A 280 -1.74 0.46 -17.01
CA LEU A 280 -2.59 -0.07 -15.93
C LEU A 280 -2.35 -1.57 -15.72
N LYS A 281 -2.19 -2.33 -16.80
CA LYS A 281 -1.97 -3.78 -16.71
C LYS A 281 -0.62 -4.10 -16.09
N GLU A 282 0.39 -3.30 -16.41
CA GLU A 282 1.74 -3.48 -15.87
C GLU A 282 1.75 -3.22 -14.35
N ILE A 283 1.20 -2.10 -13.90
CA ILE A 283 1.22 -1.73 -12.48
C ILE A 283 0.35 -2.65 -11.63
N VAL A 284 -0.80 -3.12 -12.15
CA VAL A 284 -1.67 -4.10 -11.47
C VAL A 284 -0.96 -5.45 -11.34
N ARG A 285 -0.32 -5.95 -12.41
CA ARG A 285 0.46 -7.20 -12.38
C ARG A 285 1.62 -7.13 -11.39
N LEU A 286 2.29 -5.99 -11.34
CA LEU A 286 3.37 -5.77 -10.39
C LEU A 286 2.85 -5.83 -8.96
N GLY A 287 1.75 -5.15 -8.67
CA GLY A 287 1.09 -5.18 -7.35
C GLY A 287 0.67 -6.59 -6.94
N GLU A 288 0.06 -7.35 -7.86
CA GLU A 288 -0.34 -8.74 -7.63
C GLU A 288 0.87 -9.63 -7.32
N ARG A 289 1.91 -9.56 -8.13
CA ARG A 289 3.12 -10.37 -7.95
C ARG A 289 3.80 -10.11 -6.61
N GLU A 290 4.05 -8.83 -6.29
CA GLU A 290 4.72 -8.44 -5.04
C GLU A 290 3.88 -8.80 -3.82
N ALA A 291 2.55 -8.69 -3.91
CA ALA A 291 1.65 -9.10 -2.84
C ALA A 291 1.57 -10.62 -2.68
N LEU A 292 1.46 -11.39 -3.76
CA LEU A 292 1.50 -12.85 -3.71
C LEU A 292 2.77 -13.33 -3.02
N GLU A 293 3.94 -12.80 -3.40
CA GLU A 293 5.20 -13.15 -2.79
C GLU A 293 5.22 -12.76 -1.30
N GLY A 294 4.89 -11.52 -0.95
CA GLY A 294 4.90 -11.04 0.42
C GLY A 294 3.93 -11.79 1.33
N LEU A 295 2.69 -12.04 0.87
CA LEU A 295 1.66 -12.69 1.67
C LEU A 295 1.90 -14.20 1.86
N THR A 296 2.47 -14.89 0.88
CA THR A 296 2.75 -16.32 0.98
C THR A 296 4.02 -16.65 1.76
N THR A 297 4.97 -15.71 1.85
CA THR A 297 6.22 -15.89 2.60
C THR A 297 6.12 -15.41 4.05
N HIS A 298 5.24 -14.45 4.34
CA HIS A 298 5.13 -13.89 5.69
C HIS A 298 4.44 -14.84 6.67
N PRO A 299 5.02 -15.10 7.87
CA PRO A 299 4.49 -16.08 8.83
C PRO A 299 3.04 -15.82 9.24
N LEU A 300 2.62 -14.54 9.37
CA LEU A 300 1.26 -14.19 9.83
C LEU A 300 0.18 -14.37 8.76
N THR A 301 0.52 -14.33 7.48
CA THR A 301 -0.46 -14.44 6.39
C THR A 301 -0.46 -15.81 5.73
N ARG A 302 0.70 -16.47 5.68
CA ARG A 302 0.86 -17.76 5.02
C ARG A 302 -0.15 -18.82 5.48
N TYR A 303 -0.43 -18.91 6.78
CA TYR A 303 -1.38 -19.90 7.34
C TYR A 303 -2.85 -19.57 7.07
N LEU A 304 -3.15 -18.32 6.66
CA LEU A 304 -4.50 -17.87 6.28
C LEU A 304 -4.78 -18.11 4.80
N CYS A 305 -3.73 -18.31 4.00
CA CYS A 305 -3.83 -18.55 2.57
C CYS A 305 -4.18 -20.01 2.27
N ASP A 306 -4.84 -20.26 1.14
CA ASP A 306 -5.05 -21.61 0.65
C ASP A 306 -3.69 -22.32 0.43
N PRO A 307 -3.43 -23.47 1.08
CA PRO A 307 -2.16 -24.19 0.94
C PRO A 307 -1.84 -24.64 -0.48
N ALA A 308 -2.85 -24.88 -1.33
CA ALA A 308 -2.64 -25.25 -2.73
C ALA A 308 -2.12 -24.05 -3.53
N LEU A 309 -2.70 -22.86 -3.31
CA LEU A 309 -2.28 -21.60 -3.95
C LEU A 309 -0.91 -21.15 -3.45
N VAL A 310 -0.62 -21.31 -2.16
CA VAL A 310 0.74 -21.05 -1.61
C VAL A 310 1.79 -21.88 -2.35
N ARG A 311 1.55 -23.19 -2.52
CA ARG A 311 2.48 -24.07 -3.27
C ARG A 311 2.62 -23.70 -4.74
N GLU A 312 1.55 -23.22 -5.37
CA GLU A 312 1.58 -22.72 -6.75
C GLU A 312 2.46 -21.46 -6.86
N VAL A 313 2.24 -20.50 -5.97
CA VAL A 313 3.04 -19.25 -5.92
C VAL A 313 4.50 -19.57 -5.64
N GLU A 314 4.81 -20.44 -4.66
CA GLU A 314 6.17 -20.85 -4.37
C GLU A 314 6.87 -21.47 -5.59
N ARG A 315 6.19 -22.31 -6.35
CA ARG A 315 6.73 -22.87 -7.60
C ARG A 315 6.99 -21.79 -8.65
N SER A 316 6.08 -20.81 -8.78
CA SER A 316 6.24 -19.72 -9.75
C SER A 316 7.34 -18.73 -9.34
N VAL A 317 7.50 -18.47 -8.05
CA VAL A 317 8.54 -17.59 -7.50
C VAL A 317 9.93 -18.23 -7.60
N HIS A 318 10.02 -19.56 -7.40
CA HIS A 318 11.27 -20.32 -7.50
C HIS A 318 11.55 -20.83 -8.93
N ALA A 319 10.64 -20.62 -9.90
CA ALA A 319 10.98 -20.84 -11.31
C ALA A 319 12.21 -20.01 -11.65
N PRO A 320 13.17 -20.53 -12.43
CA PRO A 320 14.35 -19.79 -12.81
C PRO A 320 13.91 -18.48 -13.47
N ARG A 321 14.11 -17.38 -12.74
CA ARG A 321 13.83 -16.04 -13.27
C ARG A 321 14.84 -15.79 -14.36
N ASP A 322 14.40 -15.28 -15.51
CA ASP A 322 15.29 -14.89 -16.59
C ASP A 322 16.37 -13.95 -16.03
N TYR A 323 17.59 -14.42 -16.00
CA TYR A 323 18.70 -13.63 -15.51
C TYR A 323 18.94 -12.46 -16.43
N VAL A 324 19.00 -11.25 -15.87
CA VAL A 324 19.49 -10.09 -16.61
C VAL A 324 21.02 -10.16 -16.62
N HIS A 325 21.61 -10.18 -17.79
CA HIS A 325 23.06 -10.08 -17.91
C HIS A 325 23.46 -8.60 -17.92
N LEU A 326 24.34 -8.23 -17.01
CA LEU A 326 24.92 -6.91 -16.96
C LEU A 326 26.29 -6.94 -17.61
N ASP A 327 26.40 -6.31 -18.77
CA ASP A 327 27.69 -6.09 -19.41
C ASP A 327 28.28 -4.78 -18.91
N VAL A 328 29.50 -4.83 -18.36
CA VAL A 328 30.23 -3.63 -17.94
C VAL A 328 31.50 -3.55 -18.80
N ASP A 329 31.58 -2.51 -19.63
CA ASP A 329 32.82 -2.20 -20.34
C ASP A 329 33.81 -1.53 -19.37
N MET A 330 34.80 -2.31 -18.94
CA MET A 330 35.80 -1.87 -17.98
C MET A 330 36.72 -0.79 -18.54
N ASN A 331 36.81 -0.65 -19.88
CA ASN A 331 37.62 0.44 -20.48
C ASN A 331 36.88 1.79 -20.39
N LEU A 332 35.55 1.77 -20.30
CA LEU A 332 34.73 2.97 -20.13
C LEU A 332 34.35 3.23 -18.66
N CYS A 333 34.51 2.24 -17.80
CA CYS A 333 34.10 2.36 -16.40
C CYS A 333 35.12 3.18 -15.59
N ILE A 334 34.68 4.31 -15.04
CA ILE A 334 35.52 5.20 -14.18
C ILE A 334 35.33 4.91 -12.68
N HIS A 335 34.72 3.80 -12.34
CA HIS A 335 34.49 3.37 -10.94
C HIS A 335 33.76 4.38 -10.04
N CYS A 336 32.86 5.20 -10.60
CA CYS A 336 32.16 6.27 -9.88
C CYS A 336 31.09 5.82 -8.90
N GLY A 337 30.70 4.53 -8.90
CA GLY A 337 29.69 3.96 -7.99
C GLY A 337 28.24 4.39 -8.26
N VAL A 338 27.97 5.21 -9.27
CA VAL A 338 26.61 5.72 -9.57
C VAL A 338 25.62 4.58 -9.84
N CYS A 339 26.05 3.50 -10.50
CA CYS A 339 25.22 2.33 -10.76
C CYS A 339 24.74 1.64 -9.48
N ALA A 340 25.56 1.60 -8.43
CA ALA A 340 25.19 1.02 -7.15
C ALA A 340 24.18 1.90 -6.40
N VAL A 341 24.39 3.22 -6.41
CA VAL A 341 23.52 4.17 -5.74
C VAL A 341 22.14 4.27 -6.41
N THR A 342 22.07 4.08 -7.73
CA THR A 342 20.84 4.19 -8.51
C THR A 342 20.07 2.88 -8.61
N CYS A 343 20.66 1.76 -8.19
CA CYS A 343 19.98 0.47 -8.19
C CYS A 343 18.96 0.40 -7.06
N ALA A 344 17.66 0.33 -7.40
CA ALA A 344 16.57 0.32 -6.43
C ALA A 344 16.63 -0.88 -5.46
N THR A 345 17.23 -1.99 -5.88
CA THR A 345 17.36 -3.20 -5.04
C THR A 345 18.65 -3.22 -4.21
N GLN A 346 19.51 -2.20 -4.37
CA GLN A 346 20.87 -2.21 -3.79
C GLN A 346 21.66 -3.53 -4.06
N GLY A 347 21.20 -4.32 -5.01
CA GLY A 347 21.79 -5.61 -5.39
C GLY A 347 23.17 -5.47 -6.06
N TYR A 348 23.55 -4.23 -6.39
CA TYR A 348 24.92 -3.86 -6.70
C TYR A 348 25.54 -3.24 -5.46
N ALA A 349 26.26 -4.03 -4.72
CA ALA A 349 27.46 -3.49 -4.17
C ALA A 349 28.47 -3.37 -5.32
N ALA A 350 28.40 -2.31 -6.11
CA ALA A 350 29.57 -1.81 -6.77
C ALA A 350 30.48 -1.29 -5.66
N VAL A 351 31.15 -2.22 -5.02
CA VAL A 351 32.22 -1.88 -4.10
C VAL A 351 33.33 -1.38 -4.99
N PRO A 352 33.76 -0.13 -4.84
CA PRO A 352 34.99 0.32 -5.46
C PRO A 352 36.17 -0.28 -4.67
N VAL A 353 36.33 -1.57 -4.72
CA VAL A 353 37.48 -2.28 -4.23
C VAL A 353 38.05 -3.01 -5.42
N GLY A 354 38.94 -2.31 -6.14
CA GLY A 354 39.83 -2.87 -7.13
C GLY A 354 39.14 -3.86 -8.09
N ASP A 355 38.88 -3.42 -9.29
CA ASP A 355 38.74 -4.20 -10.51
C ASP A 355 37.53 -5.17 -10.71
N VAL A 356 36.59 -5.30 -9.80
CA VAL A 356 35.45 -6.22 -10.02
C VAL A 356 34.15 -5.65 -9.49
N VAL A 357 33.19 -5.43 -10.38
CA VAL A 357 31.78 -5.29 -10.01
C VAL A 357 31.32 -6.67 -9.52
N LYS A 358 31.28 -6.88 -8.21
CA LYS A 358 30.80 -8.13 -7.62
C LYS A 358 29.29 -8.16 -7.63
N LYS A 359 28.72 -9.10 -8.38
CA LYS A 359 27.32 -9.50 -8.30
C LYS A 359 27.10 -10.15 -6.94
N LEU A 360 26.21 -9.60 -6.10
CA LEU A 360 25.81 -10.25 -4.86
C LEU A 360 24.95 -11.50 -5.18
N HIS A 361 25.14 -12.56 -4.41
CA HIS A 361 24.24 -13.71 -4.43
C HIS A 361 22.81 -13.25 -4.07
N ASN A 362 21.80 -13.71 -4.80
CA ASN A 362 20.37 -13.37 -4.68
C ASN A 362 19.97 -11.99 -5.22
N TYR A 363 20.64 -11.50 -6.22
CA TYR A 363 20.31 -10.26 -6.89
C TYR A 363 19.01 -10.39 -7.72
N GLU A 364 18.03 -9.55 -7.39
CA GLU A 364 16.80 -9.38 -8.16
C GLU A 364 16.83 -8.05 -8.93
N CYS A 365 17.02 -8.13 -10.24
CA CYS A 365 16.99 -6.95 -11.09
C CYS A 365 15.55 -6.49 -11.32
N THR A 366 15.23 -5.23 -11.01
CA THR A 366 13.94 -4.60 -11.33
C THR A 366 13.78 -4.32 -12.82
N ARG A 367 14.84 -4.47 -13.62
CA ARG A 367 14.89 -4.17 -15.06
C ARG A 367 14.52 -2.72 -15.40
N ASP A 368 14.57 -1.82 -14.43
CA ASP A 368 14.26 -0.41 -14.63
C ASP A 368 15.31 0.35 -15.46
N GLY A 369 16.45 -0.27 -15.75
CA GLY A 369 17.53 0.31 -16.53
C GLY A 369 18.22 1.52 -15.89
N ALA A 370 17.96 1.79 -14.60
CA ALA A 370 18.52 2.96 -13.92
C ALA A 370 20.05 2.95 -13.91
N CYS A 371 20.66 1.78 -13.71
CA CYS A 371 22.11 1.62 -13.75
C CYS A 371 22.73 1.98 -15.11
N GLU A 372 22.06 1.62 -16.21
CA GLU A 372 22.49 1.95 -17.59
C GLU A 372 22.26 3.42 -17.91
N ARG A 373 21.06 3.94 -17.61
CA ARG A 373 20.74 5.35 -17.90
C ARG A 373 21.60 6.34 -17.15
N ASN A 374 21.92 6.05 -15.89
CA ASN A 374 22.67 6.95 -15.02
C ASN A 374 24.19 6.75 -15.07
N CYS A 375 24.69 5.78 -15.84
CA CYS A 375 26.10 5.61 -16.05
C CYS A 375 26.68 6.80 -16.85
N PRO A 376 27.58 7.62 -16.27
CA PRO A 376 28.08 8.84 -16.93
C PRO A 376 28.90 8.54 -18.18
N THR A 377 29.57 7.39 -18.21
CA THR A 377 30.44 6.97 -19.32
C THR A 377 29.78 5.95 -20.25
N LYS A 378 28.51 5.58 -19.99
CA LYS A 378 27.78 4.53 -20.75
C LYS A 378 28.48 3.17 -20.77
N ALA A 379 29.23 2.89 -19.71
CA ALA A 379 29.95 1.64 -19.55
C ALA A 379 29.04 0.43 -19.27
N ILE A 380 27.77 0.65 -18.92
CA ILE A 380 26.84 -0.41 -18.50
C ILE A 380 25.77 -0.63 -19.58
N ARG A 381 25.50 -1.90 -19.89
CA ARG A 381 24.40 -2.34 -20.72
C ARG A 381 23.67 -3.50 -20.08
N LEU A 382 22.32 -3.42 -20.04
CA LEU A 382 21.46 -4.51 -19.63
C LEU A 382 21.11 -5.34 -20.87
N ARG A 383 21.37 -6.64 -20.81
CA ARG A 383 20.89 -7.59 -21.81
C ARG A 383 19.91 -8.57 -21.17
N ASN A 384 18.77 -8.73 -21.79
CA ASN A 384 17.88 -9.86 -21.50
C ASN A 384 18.50 -11.10 -22.12
N LEU A 385 18.65 -12.15 -21.35
CA LEU A 385 18.98 -13.48 -21.87
C LEU A 385 17.72 -14.18 -22.33
#